data_183d6797c41721771bb52b042aaf556c
#
_entry.id   183d6797c41721771bb52b042aaf556c
#
_cell.length_a   1.000
_cell.length_b   1.000
_cell.length_c   1.000
_cell.angle_alpha   90.00
_cell.angle_beta   90.00
_cell.angle_gamma   90.00
#
_symmetry.space_group_name_H-M   'P 1'
#
loop_
_entity.id
_entity.type
_entity.pdbx_description
1 polymer ?
#
loop_
_entity_poly.entity_id
_entity_poly.type
_entity_poly.pdbx_seq_one_letter_code
_entity_poly.pdbx_strand_id
1 'polypeptide(L)'
;MNPSPRELGFLVGLLVGEGSFGGDGKQPQVTIRMHVRHVDLFHRLVDLVPGSRLYGPYGHGGRNYYQWMVRGPILRTELVPVLMGSRDLMDDYTRDRFDAMCRRYGITETPVGDLEAPPGR
;
A
#
# COMPACT_ATOMS: atom_id res chain seq x y z
N MET A 1 -11.71 -4.50 -0.69
CA MET A 1 -11.39 -4.75 0.71
C MET A 1 -12.15 -3.80 1.61
N ASN A 2 -12.43 -4.23 2.82
CA ASN A 2 -13.23 -3.43 3.74
C ASN A 2 -12.71 -3.63 5.17
N PRO A 3 -11.56 -3.03 5.49
CA PRO A 3 -10.92 -3.25 6.77
C PRO A 3 -11.70 -2.58 7.91
N SER A 4 -11.71 -3.23 9.07
CA SER A 4 -12.21 -2.61 10.28
C SER A 4 -11.28 -1.45 10.69
N PRO A 5 -11.72 -0.54 11.58
CA PRO A 5 -10.81 0.51 12.06
C PRO A 5 -9.53 -0.03 12.66
N ARG A 6 -9.60 -1.16 13.33
CA ARG A 6 -8.45 -1.80 13.95
C ARG A 6 -7.49 -2.35 12.89
N GLU A 7 -8.03 -3.03 11.88
CA GLU A 7 -7.23 -3.53 10.76
C GLU A 7 -6.61 -2.39 9.97
N LEU A 8 -7.35 -1.31 9.78
CA LEU A 8 -6.85 -0.14 9.08
C LEU A 8 -5.68 0.49 9.81
N GLY A 9 -5.78 0.63 11.13
CA GLY A 9 -4.68 1.15 11.94
C GLY A 9 -3.44 0.27 11.85
N PHE A 10 -3.61 -1.05 11.86
CA PHE A 10 -2.51 -1.99 11.69
C PHE A 10 -1.83 -1.81 10.33
N LEU A 11 -2.62 -1.78 9.25
CA LEU A 11 -2.09 -1.65 7.89
C LEU A 11 -1.35 -0.33 7.72
N VAL A 12 -1.97 0.78 8.07
CA VAL A 12 -1.36 2.09 7.89
C VAL A 12 -0.13 2.25 8.77
N GLY A 13 -0.19 1.76 10.01
CA GLY A 13 0.95 1.81 10.92
C GLY A 13 2.16 1.06 10.37
N LEU A 14 1.95 -0.13 9.81
CA LEU A 14 3.03 -0.88 9.18
C LEU A 14 3.58 -0.15 7.95
N LEU A 15 2.70 0.44 7.14
CA LEU A 15 3.14 1.18 5.96
C LEU A 15 3.94 2.43 6.34
N VAL A 16 3.57 3.12 7.40
CA VAL A 16 4.33 4.27 7.87
C VAL A 16 5.73 3.86 8.33
N GLY A 17 5.81 2.75 9.06
CA GLY A 17 7.10 2.30 9.62
C GLY A 17 7.99 1.56 8.64
N GLU A 18 7.41 0.73 7.79
CA GLU A 18 8.16 -0.22 6.97
C GLU A 18 7.80 -0.21 5.48
N GLY A 19 6.82 0.58 5.08
CA GLY A 19 6.32 0.55 3.72
C GLY A 19 7.15 1.33 2.73
N SER A 20 7.07 0.93 1.46
CA SER A 20 7.64 1.68 0.34
C SER A 20 6.56 1.86 -0.72
N PHE A 21 6.46 3.08 -1.21
CA PHE A 21 5.53 3.44 -2.28
C PHE A 21 6.34 3.77 -3.52
N GLY A 22 6.09 3.08 -4.62
CA GLY A 22 6.85 3.30 -5.84
C GLY A 22 6.27 2.53 -7.00
N GLY A 23 7.14 1.91 -7.78
CA GLY A 23 6.71 1.12 -8.93
C GLY A 23 7.87 0.77 -9.83
N ASP A 24 7.55 0.06 -10.92
CA ASP A 24 8.56 -0.42 -11.88
C ASP A 24 8.62 0.44 -13.15
N GLY A 25 7.95 1.59 -13.15
CA GLY A 25 7.86 2.46 -14.32
C GLY A 25 6.61 2.24 -15.16
N LYS A 26 5.99 1.07 -15.03
CA LYS A 26 4.74 0.74 -15.73
C LYS A 26 3.58 0.64 -14.76
N GLN A 27 3.82 0.05 -13.60
CA GLN A 27 2.78 -0.15 -12.60
C GLN A 27 3.24 0.32 -11.24
N PRO A 28 2.31 0.88 -10.44
CA PRO A 28 2.63 1.24 -9.06
C PRO A 28 2.80 -0.02 -8.22
N GLN A 29 3.60 0.08 -7.18
CA GLN A 29 3.85 -1.00 -6.24
C GLN A 29 3.93 -0.45 -4.83
N VAL A 30 3.34 -1.18 -3.89
CA VAL A 30 3.52 -0.93 -2.46
C VAL A 30 4.13 -2.19 -1.87
N THR A 31 5.22 -2.03 -1.13
CA THR A 31 5.95 -3.17 -0.57
C THR A 31 6.26 -2.94 0.90
N ILE A 32 6.37 -4.05 1.62
CA ILE A 32 6.88 -4.08 2.99
C ILE A 32 7.90 -5.21 3.07
N ARG A 33 9.08 -4.90 3.59
CA ARG A 33 10.13 -5.90 3.85
C ARG A 33 10.41 -5.93 5.34
N MET A 34 10.41 -7.13 5.90
CA MET A 34 10.76 -7.31 7.31
C MET A 34 11.44 -8.66 7.50
N HIS A 35 12.16 -8.79 8.60
CA HIS A 35 12.80 -10.04 8.98
C HIS A 35 11.80 -11.19 9.03
N VAL A 36 12.26 -12.41 8.72
CA VAL A 36 11.38 -13.60 8.70
C VAL A 36 10.69 -13.87 10.03
N ARG A 37 11.22 -13.35 11.15
CA ARG A 37 10.56 -13.49 12.45
C ARG A 37 9.16 -12.90 12.48
N HIS A 38 8.86 -11.98 11.55
CA HIS A 38 7.57 -11.30 11.48
C HIS A 38 6.59 -11.99 10.53
N VAL A 39 6.79 -13.30 10.28
CA VAL A 39 5.96 -14.02 9.32
C VAL A 39 4.46 -13.92 9.63
N ASP A 40 4.09 -13.88 10.91
CA ASP A 40 2.69 -13.76 11.28
C ASP A 40 2.07 -12.45 10.82
N LEU A 41 2.84 -11.36 10.86
CA LEU A 41 2.37 -10.07 10.37
C LEU A 41 2.17 -10.10 8.87
N PHE A 42 3.07 -10.78 8.14
CA PHE A 42 2.94 -10.95 6.71
C PHE A 42 1.67 -11.74 6.34
N HIS A 43 1.37 -12.80 7.07
CA HIS A 43 0.16 -13.56 6.83
C HIS A 43 -1.09 -12.70 7.03
N ARG A 44 -1.09 -11.84 8.04
CA ARG A 44 -2.20 -10.90 8.26
C ARG A 44 -2.33 -9.91 7.11
N LEU A 45 -1.20 -9.43 6.57
CA LEU A 45 -1.23 -8.52 5.42
C LEU A 45 -1.83 -9.20 4.19
N VAL A 46 -1.44 -10.44 3.91
CA VAL A 46 -1.98 -11.18 2.77
C VAL A 46 -3.48 -11.39 2.93
N ASP A 47 -3.93 -11.73 4.13
CA ASP A 47 -5.36 -11.92 4.40
C ASP A 47 -6.13 -10.61 4.29
N LEU A 48 -5.54 -9.52 4.76
CA LEU A 48 -6.19 -8.22 4.80
C LEU A 48 -6.35 -7.60 3.42
N VAL A 49 -5.37 -7.82 2.55
CA VAL A 49 -5.37 -7.25 1.20
C VAL A 49 -5.41 -8.39 0.18
N PRO A 50 -6.61 -8.85 -0.21
CA PRO A 50 -6.74 -9.94 -1.18
C PRO A 50 -6.05 -9.58 -2.49
N GLY A 51 -5.28 -10.51 -3.02
CA GLY A 51 -4.49 -10.28 -4.23
C GLY A 51 -3.09 -9.79 -3.97
N SER A 52 -2.76 -9.43 -2.73
CA SER A 52 -1.37 -9.14 -2.37
C SER A 52 -0.58 -10.45 -2.28
N ARG A 53 0.72 -10.36 -2.41
CA ARG A 53 1.58 -11.54 -2.47
C ARG A 53 2.73 -11.44 -1.50
N LEU A 54 3.18 -12.59 -1.04
CA LEU A 54 4.34 -12.72 -0.18
C LEU A 54 5.44 -13.44 -0.95
N TYR A 55 6.64 -12.87 -0.95
CA TYR A 55 7.81 -13.40 -1.64
C TYR A 55 8.93 -13.68 -0.64
N GLY A 56 9.73 -14.67 -0.97
CA GLY A 56 10.86 -15.05 -0.15
C GLY A 56 10.64 -16.40 0.53
N PRO A 57 11.43 -16.73 1.56
CA PRO A 57 12.39 -15.82 2.20
C PRO A 57 13.63 -15.58 1.33
N TYR A 58 14.16 -14.38 1.45
CA TYR A 58 15.40 -13.99 0.80
C TYR A 58 16.51 -13.88 1.84
N GLY A 59 17.73 -14.25 1.45
CA GLY A 59 18.90 -14.06 2.29
C GLY A 59 19.84 -13.07 1.64
N HIS A 60 20.34 -12.11 2.42
CA HIS A 60 21.30 -11.15 1.91
C HIS A 60 22.11 -10.60 3.07
N GLY A 61 23.44 -10.80 3.01
CA GLY A 61 24.32 -10.27 4.03
C GLY A 61 24.03 -10.80 5.43
N GLY A 62 23.62 -12.05 5.55
CA GLY A 62 23.28 -12.65 6.83
C GLY A 62 21.89 -12.31 7.33
N ARG A 63 21.12 -11.58 6.54
CA ARG A 63 19.75 -11.22 6.91
C ARG A 63 18.76 -12.07 6.11
N ASN A 64 17.72 -12.54 6.78
CA ASN A 64 16.63 -13.27 6.14
C ASN A 64 15.35 -12.44 6.24
N TYR A 65 14.71 -12.22 5.10
CA TYR A 65 13.52 -11.36 5.08
C TYR A 65 12.49 -11.87 4.08
N TYR A 66 11.24 -11.48 4.33
CA TYR A 66 10.14 -11.62 3.37
C TYR A 66 9.82 -10.26 2.77
N GLN A 67 9.24 -10.28 1.59
CA GLN A 67 8.69 -9.09 0.95
C GLN A 67 7.23 -9.32 0.61
N TRP A 68 6.37 -8.46 1.15
CA TRP A 68 4.98 -8.38 0.78
C TRP A 68 4.81 -7.31 -0.29
N MET A 69 3.94 -7.56 -1.27
CA MET A 69 3.76 -6.63 -2.38
C MET A 69 2.32 -6.58 -2.82
N VAL A 70 1.85 -5.36 -3.11
CA VAL A 70 0.60 -5.09 -3.81
C VAL A 70 0.95 -4.27 -5.02
N ARG A 71 0.40 -4.63 -6.17
CA ARG A 71 0.68 -3.88 -7.39
C ARG A 71 -0.48 -3.99 -8.37
N GLY A 72 -0.42 -3.14 -9.43
CA GLY A 72 -1.35 -3.22 -10.53
C GLY A 72 -2.79 -2.89 -10.16
N PRO A 73 -3.76 -3.58 -10.78
CA PRO A 73 -5.17 -3.28 -10.55
C PRO A 73 -5.61 -3.37 -9.10
N ILE A 74 -5.12 -4.36 -8.36
CA ILE A 74 -5.46 -4.52 -6.94
C ILE A 74 -5.05 -3.28 -6.15
N LEU A 75 -3.85 -2.77 -6.41
CA LEU A 75 -3.39 -1.57 -5.74
C LEU A 75 -4.30 -0.38 -6.08
N ARG A 76 -4.62 -0.20 -7.35
CA ARG A 76 -5.43 0.92 -7.80
C ARG A 76 -6.86 0.88 -7.29
N THR A 77 -7.48 -0.29 -7.30
CA THR A 77 -8.92 -0.40 -7.03
C THR A 77 -9.23 -0.76 -5.59
N GLU A 78 -8.32 -1.41 -4.87
CA GLU A 78 -8.58 -1.88 -3.52
C GLU A 78 -7.79 -1.09 -2.47
N LEU A 79 -6.48 -1.02 -2.61
CA LEU A 79 -5.65 -0.44 -1.55
C LEU A 79 -5.65 1.08 -1.56
N VAL A 80 -5.47 1.71 -2.73
CA VAL A 80 -5.36 3.16 -2.81
C VAL A 80 -6.61 3.87 -2.27
N PRO A 81 -7.84 3.46 -2.59
CA PRO A 81 -9.01 4.12 -2.01
C PRO A 81 -9.03 4.07 -0.48
N VAL A 82 -8.61 2.94 0.09
CA VAL A 82 -8.55 2.79 1.54
C VAL A 82 -7.50 3.74 2.13
N LEU A 83 -6.32 3.81 1.50
CA LEU A 83 -5.25 4.70 1.97
C LEU A 83 -5.62 6.17 1.79
N MET A 84 -6.33 6.52 0.72
CA MET A 84 -6.83 7.89 0.53
C MET A 84 -7.71 8.32 1.70
N GLY A 85 -8.58 7.43 2.15
CA GLY A 85 -9.44 7.71 3.29
C GLY A 85 -8.71 7.73 4.63
N SER A 86 -7.43 7.38 4.65
CA SER A 86 -6.65 7.24 5.88
C SER A 86 -5.39 8.10 5.87
N ARG A 87 -5.32 9.11 5.00
CA ARG A 87 -4.14 9.98 4.92
C ARG A 87 -3.87 10.70 6.23
N ASP A 88 -4.88 10.93 7.03
CA ASP A 88 -4.75 11.56 8.33
C ASP A 88 -3.95 10.71 9.33
N LEU A 89 -3.83 9.41 9.09
CA LEU A 89 -3.03 8.53 9.94
C LEU A 89 -1.57 8.48 9.51
N MET A 90 -1.22 9.12 8.40
CA MET A 90 0.14 9.14 7.87
C MET A 90 0.85 10.42 8.30
N ASP A 91 2.17 10.34 8.48
CA ASP A 91 2.99 11.53 8.66
C ASP A 91 3.25 12.18 7.29
N ASP A 92 3.86 13.37 7.29
CA ASP A 92 4.10 14.12 6.06
C ASP A 92 4.97 13.33 5.08
N TYR A 93 6.01 12.68 5.58
CA TYR A 93 6.92 11.89 4.75
C TYR A 93 6.17 10.78 4.00
N THR A 94 5.32 10.05 4.72
CA THR A 94 4.55 8.95 4.13
C THR A 94 3.52 9.47 3.15
N ARG A 95 2.81 10.54 3.50
CA ARG A 95 1.83 11.16 2.59
C ARG A 95 2.50 11.60 1.29
N ASP A 96 3.68 12.23 1.38
CA ASP A 96 4.40 12.68 0.19
C ASP A 96 4.77 11.52 -0.71
N ARG A 97 5.21 10.42 -0.16
CA ARG A 97 5.56 9.22 -0.92
C ARG A 97 4.35 8.59 -1.57
N PHE A 98 3.27 8.49 -0.82
CA PHE A 98 2.01 7.95 -1.34
C PHE A 98 1.48 8.84 -2.48
N ASP A 99 1.44 10.14 -2.25
CA ASP A 99 0.95 11.10 -3.25
C ASP A 99 1.83 11.09 -4.50
N ALA A 100 3.16 10.99 -4.34
CA ALA A 100 4.07 10.92 -5.47
C ALA A 100 3.82 9.68 -6.33
N MET A 101 3.59 8.53 -5.70
CA MET A 101 3.22 7.31 -6.43
C MET A 101 1.92 7.51 -7.21
N CYS A 102 0.92 8.07 -6.56
CA CYS A 102 -0.37 8.29 -7.21
C CYS A 102 -0.24 9.23 -8.41
N ARG A 103 0.53 10.30 -8.28
CA ARG A 103 0.76 11.23 -9.39
C ARG A 103 1.49 10.57 -10.54
N ARG A 104 2.56 9.84 -10.22
CA ARG A 104 3.39 9.22 -11.26
C ARG A 104 2.62 8.22 -12.08
N TYR A 105 1.74 7.45 -11.47
CA TYR A 105 1.02 6.38 -12.14
C TYR A 105 -0.43 6.74 -12.49
N GLY A 106 -0.77 8.03 -12.38
CA GLY A 106 -2.08 8.50 -12.80
C GLY A 106 -3.23 7.93 -11.99
N ILE A 107 -3.02 7.69 -10.70
CA ILE A 107 -4.08 7.18 -9.84
C ILE A 107 -4.83 8.37 -9.26
N THR A 108 -6.11 8.46 -9.57
CA THR A 108 -6.92 9.56 -9.09
C THR A 108 -7.47 9.28 -7.71
N GLU A 109 -7.65 10.35 -6.96
CA GLU A 109 -8.14 10.26 -5.60
C GLU A 109 -9.55 9.69 -5.56
N THR A 110 -10.41 10.17 -6.44
CA THR A 110 -11.77 9.69 -6.50
C THR A 110 -12.04 9.13 -7.87
N PRO A 111 -12.43 7.89 -7.96
CA PRO A 111 -12.75 7.30 -9.25
C PRO A 111 -13.96 7.93 -9.88
N VAL A 112 -14.70 8.67 -9.10
CA VAL A 112 -15.88 9.26 -9.59
C VAL A 112 -15.74 10.72 -9.64
N GLY A 113 -15.67 11.19 -9.61
CA GLY A 113 -15.56 12.30 -9.37
C GLY A 113 -15.68 13.28 -9.73
N ASP A 114 -15.16 13.05 -9.57
CA ASP A 114 -15.07 13.73 -9.83
C ASP A 114 -15.44 14.18 -10.57
N LEU A 115 -15.40 13.90 -10.63
CA LEU A 115 -15.84 14.17 -11.22
C LEU A 115 -16.73 14.72 -11.35
N GLU A 116 -16.95 14.90 -10.96
CA GLU A 116 -17.81 15.40 -11.09
C GLU A 116 -17.95 16.23 -11.23
N ALA A 117 -17.30 16.39 -11.33
CA ALA A 117 -17.55 17.06 -11.61
C ALA A 117 -17.62 17.62 -11.90
N PRO A 118 -17.66 17.91 -11.97
CA PRO A 118 -17.98 18.62 -12.36
C PRO A 118 -18.03 19.12 -12.80
N PRO A 119 -18.22 19.15 -12.95
CA PRO A 119 -18.36 19.72 -13.50
C PRO A 119 -18.20 20.34 -13.73
N GLY A 120 -17.98 20.33 -13.59
CA GLY A 120 -17.90 20.63 -13.89
C GLY A 120 -17.37 20.81 -13.69
N ARG A 121 -17.25 20.89 -13.43
CA ARG A 121 -16.99 20.90 -13.23
C ARG A 121 -16.94 21.28 -13.45
#